data_a0ee9ddf4eafbb53019ecdba4742923a
#
_entry.id   a0ee9ddf4eafbb53019ecdba4742923a
#
_cell.length_a   1.000
_cell.length_b   1.000
_cell.length_c   1.000
_cell.angle_alpha   90.00
_cell.angle_beta   90.00
_cell.angle_gamma   90.00
#
_symmetry.space_group_name_H-M   'P 1'
#
loop_
_entity.id
_entity.type
_entity.pdbx_description
1 polymer ?
#
loop_
_entity_poly.entity_id
_entity_poly.type
_entity_poly.pdbx_seq_one_letter_code
_entity_poly.pdbx_strand_id
1 'polypeptide(L)'
;MDLQSTYDRIATHFSETREYAWPEVESFLADRQGDRGLDVGCGNGRHTELLAEHASQAVGVDLSRALLDEATSRARERGFAATAAFVHGDAAALPLRTGTMDLAVYVATLHHLSPRAARIESLNELARVLRPEGVGLVSAWSTAHDRFDRTEGFDTTVDWTLPGGETVPRYYHIYAPEEFEADLAESDLVVVDTEVSSGNCYAVVRAERNHGG
;
A
#
# COMPACT_ATOMS: atom_id res chain seq x y z
N MET A 1 9.68 -9.86 14.51
CA MET A 1 9.36 -10.73 13.34
C MET A 1 9.91 -10.01 12.12
N ASP A 2 10.64 -10.70 11.27
CA ASP A 2 11.16 -10.11 10.03
C ASP A 2 10.06 -10.16 8.96
N LEU A 3 9.56 -8.99 8.59
CA LEU A 3 8.45 -8.83 7.65
C LEU A 3 8.83 -9.34 6.26
N GLN A 4 10.05 -9.05 5.79
CA GLN A 4 10.54 -9.51 4.50
C GLN A 4 10.53 -11.04 4.41
N SER A 5 11.20 -11.72 5.35
CA SER A 5 11.25 -13.20 5.37
C SER A 5 9.87 -13.84 5.48
N THR A 6 8.94 -13.17 6.20
CA THR A 6 7.56 -13.63 6.32
C THR A 6 6.84 -13.63 4.96
N TYR A 7 6.93 -12.52 4.23
CA TYR A 7 6.28 -12.40 2.92
C TYR A 7 7.02 -13.17 1.81
N ASP A 8 8.35 -13.25 1.85
CA ASP A 8 9.11 -14.13 0.94
C ASP A 8 8.66 -15.59 1.05
N ARG A 9 8.36 -16.06 2.26
CA ARG A 9 7.92 -17.43 2.51
C ARG A 9 6.53 -17.77 1.96
N ILE A 10 5.62 -16.81 1.96
CA ILE A 10 4.22 -17.02 1.54
C ILE A 10 3.95 -16.55 0.10
N ALA A 11 4.93 -15.95 -0.59
CA ALA A 11 4.75 -15.19 -1.81
C ALA A 11 3.92 -15.91 -2.89
N THR A 12 4.26 -17.14 -3.23
CA THR A 12 3.57 -17.89 -4.29
C THR A 12 2.11 -18.15 -3.92
N HIS A 13 1.85 -18.70 -2.72
CA HIS A 13 0.47 -18.95 -2.28
C HIS A 13 -0.32 -17.65 -2.05
N PHE A 14 0.36 -16.57 -1.63
CA PHE A 14 -0.25 -15.24 -1.56
C PHE A 14 -0.68 -14.77 -2.94
N SER A 15 0.18 -14.90 -3.94
CA SER A 15 -0.08 -14.52 -5.32
C SER A 15 -1.27 -15.26 -5.93
N GLU A 16 -1.34 -16.59 -5.73
CA GLU A 16 -2.44 -17.45 -6.20
C GLU A 16 -3.82 -17.04 -5.65
N THR A 17 -3.86 -16.41 -4.46
CA THR A 17 -5.11 -16.01 -3.79
C THR A 17 -5.46 -14.53 -3.96
N ARG A 18 -4.67 -13.77 -4.71
CA ARG A 18 -4.78 -12.31 -4.87
C ARG A 18 -4.77 -11.91 -6.35
N GLU A 19 -5.88 -12.21 -7.04
CA GLU A 19 -5.96 -12.02 -8.50
C GLU A 19 -6.37 -10.60 -8.91
N TYR A 20 -7.39 -10.03 -8.25
CA TYR A 20 -8.02 -8.77 -8.68
C TYR A 20 -7.64 -7.61 -7.77
N ALA A 21 -7.60 -6.39 -8.36
CA ALA A 21 -7.53 -5.16 -7.59
C ALA A 21 -8.78 -5.00 -6.69
N TRP A 22 -8.68 -4.18 -5.67
CA TRP A 22 -9.82 -3.90 -4.81
C TRP A 22 -10.74 -2.87 -5.45
N PRO A 23 -12.08 -2.97 -5.25
CA PRO A 23 -13.05 -2.03 -5.81
C PRO A 23 -12.79 -0.56 -5.43
N GLU A 24 -12.27 -0.32 -4.23
CA GLU A 24 -11.93 1.02 -3.76
C GLU A 24 -10.74 1.61 -4.55
N VAL A 25 -9.78 0.77 -4.98
CA VAL A 25 -8.69 1.19 -5.87
C VAL A 25 -9.20 1.48 -7.27
N GLU A 26 -10.10 0.65 -7.79
CA GLU A 26 -10.77 0.88 -9.09
C GLU A 26 -11.54 2.20 -9.06
N SER A 27 -12.32 2.44 -8.01
CA SER A 27 -13.08 3.68 -7.82
C SER A 27 -12.17 4.91 -7.68
N PHE A 28 -11.06 4.78 -6.93
CA PHE A 28 -10.08 5.86 -6.80
C PHE A 28 -9.44 6.22 -8.14
N LEU A 29 -9.14 5.26 -8.99
CA LEU A 29 -8.45 5.49 -10.26
C LEU A 29 -9.40 5.89 -11.40
N ALA A 30 -10.69 5.58 -11.34
CA ALA A 30 -11.65 5.68 -12.45
C ALA A 30 -11.60 7.00 -13.24
N ASP A 31 -11.46 8.14 -12.54
CA ASP A 31 -11.44 9.48 -13.15
C ASP A 31 -10.04 10.15 -13.06
N ARG A 32 -8.99 9.36 -12.86
CA ARG A 32 -7.62 9.86 -12.66
C ARG A 32 -6.67 9.31 -13.71
N GLN A 33 -5.78 10.17 -14.19
CA GLN A 33 -4.71 9.82 -15.12
C GLN A 33 -3.43 10.54 -14.69
N GLY A 34 -2.27 9.96 -14.96
CA GLY A 34 -0.98 10.55 -14.63
C GLY A 34 0.15 10.06 -15.54
N ASP A 35 1.30 10.68 -15.43
CA ASP A 35 2.50 10.18 -16.10
C ASP A 35 3.15 9.05 -15.29
N ARG A 36 3.15 9.19 -13.94
CA ARG A 36 3.80 8.22 -13.04
C ARG A 36 2.88 7.80 -11.90
N GLY A 37 2.66 6.51 -11.79
CA GLY A 37 1.95 5.89 -10.70
C GLY A 37 2.88 5.12 -9.76
N LEU A 38 2.58 5.10 -8.47
CA LEU A 38 3.29 4.38 -7.42
C LEU A 38 2.35 3.42 -6.70
N ASP A 39 2.78 2.18 -6.53
CA ASP A 39 2.12 1.16 -5.69
C ASP A 39 3.06 0.79 -4.53
N VAL A 40 2.75 1.27 -3.31
CA VAL A 40 3.57 1.04 -2.11
C VAL A 40 3.12 -0.25 -1.42
N GLY A 41 4.04 -1.20 -1.28
CA GLY A 41 3.73 -2.56 -0.83
C GLY A 41 2.95 -3.30 -1.91
N CYS A 42 3.48 -3.29 -3.13
CA CYS A 42 2.76 -3.76 -4.32
C CYS A 42 2.44 -5.26 -4.34
N GLY A 43 3.10 -6.05 -3.47
CA GLY A 43 2.92 -7.49 -3.42
C GLY A 43 3.14 -8.16 -4.78
N ASN A 44 2.14 -8.90 -5.25
CA ASN A 44 2.16 -9.57 -6.55
C ASN A 44 1.78 -8.64 -7.73
N GLY A 45 1.71 -7.34 -7.53
CA GLY A 45 1.49 -6.35 -8.58
C GLY A 45 0.04 -6.20 -9.07
N ARG A 46 -0.96 -6.72 -8.36
CA ARG A 46 -2.38 -6.63 -8.81
C ARG A 46 -2.91 -5.20 -8.89
N HIS A 47 -2.49 -4.31 -7.97
CA HIS A 47 -2.84 -2.89 -8.02
C HIS A 47 -1.92 -2.14 -9.00
N THR A 48 -0.65 -2.55 -9.10
CA THR A 48 0.27 -2.01 -10.13
C THR A 48 -0.24 -2.26 -11.54
N GLU A 49 -0.85 -3.43 -11.82
CA GLU A 49 -1.50 -3.75 -13.10
C GLU A 49 -2.57 -2.72 -13.44
N LEU A 50 -3.51 -2.49 -12.52
CA LEU A 50 -4.55 -1.49 -12.71
C LEU A 50 -3.96 -0.07 -12.85
N LEU A 51 -2.98 0.28 -12.01
CA LEU A 51 -2.32 1.59 -12.05
C LEU A 51 -1.63 1.84 -13.40
N ALA A 52 -1.11 0.79 -14.06
CA ALA A 52 -0.49 0.88 -15.39
C ALA A 52 -1.50 1.18 -16.51
N GLU A 53 -2.82 1.06 -16.27
CA GLU A 53 -3.88 1.50 -17.19
C GLU A 53 -4.17 3.01 -17.02
N HIS A 54 -3.78 3.60 -15.88
CA HIS A 54 -4.05 4.98 -15.50
C HIS A 54 -2.80 5.87 -15.48
N ALA A 55 -1.61 5.30 -15.64
CA ALA A 55 -0.36 6.03 -15.70
C ALA A 55 0.51 5.56 -16.85
N SER A 56 1.28 6.48 -17.46
CA SER A 56 2.22 6.13 -18.52
C SER A 56 3.31 5.17 -18.05
N GLN A 57 3.67 5.24 -16.76
CA GLN A 57 4.58 4.34 -16.08
C GLN A 57 4.08 4.08 -14.65
N ALA A 58 3.98 2.82 -14.25
CA ALA A 58 3.69 2.40 -12.89
C ALA A 58 4.94 1.82 -12.23
N VAL A 59 5.17 2.16 -10.95
CA VAL A 59 6.27 1.62 -10.15
C VAL A 59 5.69 0.93 -8.94
N GLY A 60 5.90 -0.38 -8.82
CA GLY A 60 5.59 -1.13 -7.62
C GLY A 60 6.82 -1.21 -6.72
N VAL A 61 6.67 -0.87 -5.44
CA VAL A 61 7.72 -1.02 -4.42
C VAL A 61 7.27 -2.04 -3.38
N ASP A 62 8.10 -3.02 -3.09
CA ASP A 62 7.84 -4.01 -2.05
C ASP A 62 9.12 -4.43 -1.32
N LEU A 63 8.98 -4.80 -0.05
CA LEU A 63 10.09 -5.30 0.76
C LEU A 63 10.41 -6.77 0.44
N SER A 64 9.43 -7.56 -0.01
CA SER A 64 9.59 -8.97 -0.36
C SER A 64 10.08 -9.14 -1.78
N ARG A 65 11.27 -9.74 -1.93
CA ARG A 65 11.84 -10.05 -3.25
C ARG A 65 11.04 -11.12 -3.98
N ALA A 66 10.55 -12.11 -3.24
CA ALA A 66 9.75 -13.18 -3.82
C ALA A 66 8.40 -12.66 -4.36
N LEU A 67 7.77 -11.70 -3.68
CA LEU A 67 6.57 -11.04 -4.21
C LEU A 67 6.87 -10.18 -5.45
N LEU A 68 8.02 -9.50 -5.51
CA LEU A 68 8.44 -8.77 -6.72
C LEU A 68 8.71 -9.69 -7.91
N ASP A 69 9.20 -10.91 -7.67
CA ASP A 69 9.35 -11.93 -8.73
C ASP A 69 7.97 -12.37 -9.26
N GLU A 70 6.99 -12.59 -8.35
CA GLU A 70 5.59 -12.86 -8.72
C GLU A 70 4.97 -11.69 -9.51
N ALA A 71 5.18 -10.44 -9.05
CA ALA A 71 4.71 -9.25 -9.74
C ALA A 71 5.32 -9.10 -11.15
N THR A 72 6.61 -9.39 -11.28
CA THR A 72 7.31 -9.37 -12.57
C THR A 72 6.78 -10.43 -13.52
N SER A 73 6.50 -11.63 -13.02
CA SER A 73 5.90 -12.72 -13.81
C SER A 73 4.49 -12.34 -14.26
N ARG A 74 3.66 -11.83 -13.33
CA ARG A 74 2.33 -11.29 -13.62
C ARG A 74 2.35 -10.23 -14.72
N ALA A 75 3.30 -9.27 -14.65
CA ALA A 75 3.39 -8.20 -15.64
C ALA A 75 3.71 -8.73 -17.04
N ARG A 76 4.55 -9.75 -17.15
CA ARG A 76 4.85 -10.42 -18.43
C ARG A 76 3.64 -11.18 -18.98
N GLU A 77 3.01 -11.98 -18.13
CA GLU A 77 1.87 -12.83 -18.50
C GLU A 77 0.64 -12.02 -18.92
N ARG A 78 0.40 -10.89 -18.24
CA ARG A 78 -0.75 -10.02 -18.50
C ARG A 78 -0.47 -8.84 -19.42
N GLY A 79 0.78 -8.69 -19.87
CA GLY A 79 1.13 -7.77 -20.97
C GLY A 79 1.36 -6.32 -20.58
N PHE A 80 1.54 -6.01 -19.28
CA PHE A 80 1.84 -4.64 -18.81
C PHE A 80 3.31 -4.41 -18.41
N ALA A 81 4.21 -5.36 -18.69
CA ALA A 81 5.63 -5.26 -18.35
C ALA A 81 6.36 -4.07 -19.01
N ALA A 82 5.85 -3.54 -20.12
CA ALA A 82 6.44 -2.37 -20.78
C ALA A 82 6.16 -1.05 -20.05
N THR A 83 5.11 -0.99 -19.23
CA THR A 83 4.64 0.20 -18.50
C THR A 83 4.83 0.07 -16.99
N ALA A 84 5.31 -1.07 -16.50
CA ALA A 84 5.54 -1.30 -15.07
C ALA A 84 7.00 -1.61 -14.75
N ALA A 85 7.46 -1.13 -13.59
CA ALA A 85 8.74 -1.47 -13.00
C ALA A 85 8.55 -1.89 -11.54
N PHE A 86 9.30 -2.89 -11.08
CA PHE A 86 9.24 -3.37 -9.70
C PHE A 86 10.57 -3.14 -9.01
N VAL A 87 10.52 -2.53 -7.82
CA VAL A 87 11.69 -2.08 -7.08
C VAL A 87 11.64 -2.62 -5.66
N HIS A 88 12.73 -3.24 -5.23
CA HIS A 88 12.89 -3.66 -3.85
C HIS A 88 13.15 -2.44 -2.96
N GLY A 89 12.31 -2.21 -1.95
CA GLY A 89 12.41 -1.05 -1.07
C GLY A 89 11.52 -1.16 0.15
N ASP A 90 11.86 -0.34 1.15
CA ASP A 90 11.08 -0.16 2.38
C ASP A 90 10.10 1.00 2.20
N ALA A 91 8.86 0.82 2.63
CA ALA A 91 7.84 1.87 2.60
C ALA A 91 8.20 3.09 3.48
N ALA A 92 8.97 2.88 4.55
CA ALA A 92 9.48 3.96 5.41
C ALA A 92 10.73 4.66 4.84
N ALA A 93 11.27 4.19 3.70
CA ALA A 93 12.44 4.78 3.04
C ALA A 93 12.38 4.48 1.52
N LEU A 94 11.43 5.09 0.83
CA LEU A 94 11.15 4.80 -0.59
C LEU A 94 12.35 5.16 -1.48
N PRO A 95 12.85 4.24 -2.33
CA PRO A 95 14.01 4.49 -3.21
C PRO A 95 13.62 5.31 -4.44
N LEU A 96 12.84 6.36 -4.24
CA LEU A 96 12.26 7.21 -5.27
C LEU A 96 12.60 8.68 -5.03
N ARG A 97 12.63 9.47 -6.10
CA ARG A 97 12.90 10.90 -6.02
C ARG A 97 11.70 11.65 -5.47
N THR A 98 11.99 12.73 -4.74
CA THR A 98 10.99 13.70 -4.25
C THR A 98 10.19 14.30 -5.40
N GLY A 99 8.87 14.41 -5.23
CA GLY A 99 7.99 15.17 -6.11
C GLY A 99 7.88 14.61 -7.54
N THR A 100 7.87 13.28 -7.70
CA THR A 100 7.85 12.66 -9.02
C THR A 100 6.59 11.86 -9.34
N MET A 101 5.76 11.54 -8.36
CA MET A 101 4.59 10.67 -8.55
C MET A 101 3.29 11.48 -8.67
N ASP A 102 2.48 11.15 -9.66
CA ASP A 102 1.16 11.75 -9.92
C ASP A 102 0.06 11.07 -9.14
N LEU A 103 0.09 9.75 -9.18
CA LEU A 103 -0.86 8.86 -8.55
C LEU A 103 -0.12 7.91 -7.62
N ALA A 104 -0.72 7.60 -6.47
CA ALA A 104 -0.21 6.57 -5.59
C ALA A 104 -1.34 5.70 -5.03
N VAL A 105 -1.07 4.41 -4.89
CA VAL A 105 -1.86 3.48 -4.09
C VAL A 105 -0.97 2.90 -3.00
N TYR A 106 -1.43 2.99 -1.75
CA TYR A 106 -0.74 2.50 -0.57
C TYR A 106 -1.76 1.70 0.26
N VAL A 107 -2.09 0.52 -0.25
CA VAL A 107 -3.25 -0.26 0.19
C VAL A 107 -2.82 -1.53 0.92
N ALA A 108 -3.39 -1.74 2.10
CA ALA A 108 -3.17 -2.93 2.93
C ALA A 108 -1.69 -3.21 3.29
N THR A 109 -0.88 -2.17 3.44
CA THR A 109 0.55 -2.27 3.73
C THR A 109 0.93 -1.51 4.99
N LEU A 110 0.40 -0.29 5.22
CA LEU A 110 0.70 0.56 6.37
C LEU A 110 0.61 -0.19 7.71
N HIS A 111 -0.38 -1.01 7.88
CA HIS A 111 -0.65 -1.78 9.09
C HIS A 111 0.36 -2.90 9.39
N HIS A 112 1.31 -3.15 8.51
CA HIS A 112 2.42 -4.09 8.76
C HIS A 112 3.65 -3.42 9.36
N LEU A 113 3.70 -2.09 9.38
CA LEU A 113 4.86 -1.36 9.89
C LEU A 113 4.78 -1.20 11.42
N SER A 114 5.89 -1.43 12.08
CA SER A 114 6.07 -1.29 13.53
C SER A 114 7.47 -0.73 13.81
N PRO A 115 7.60 0.19 14.75
CA PRO A 115 6.59 0.81 15.60
C PRO A 115 5.75 1.88 14.89
N ARG A 116 4.85 2.58 15.62
CA ARG A 116 4.04 3.70 15.08
C ARG A 116 4.88 4.73 14.33
N ALA A 117 6.09 5.05 14.82
CA ALA A 117 6.99 5.98 14.13
C ALA A 117 7.30 5.54 12.69
N ALA A 118 7.49 4.24 12.43
CA ALA A 118 7.71 3.74 11.07
C ALA A 118 6.47 3.92 10.18
N ARG A 119 5.25 3.87 10.74
CA ARG A 119 4.02 4.18 10.01
C ARG A 119 3.96 5.64 9.60
N ILE A 120 4.27 6.56 10.53
CA ILE A 120 4.34 8.01 10.23
C ILE A 120 5.44 8.30 9.20
N GLU A 121 6.64 7.73 9.36
CA GLU A 121 7.75 7.87 8.40
C GLU A 121 7.33 7.43 6.99
N SER A 122 6.59 6.31 6.88
CA SER A 122 6.12 5.83 5.56
C SER A 122 5.07 6.74 4.93
N LEU A 123 4.21 7.37 5.72
CA LEU A 123 3.28 8.40 5.25
C LEU A 123 4.02 9.67 4.79
N ASN A 124 5.06 10.07 5.51
CA ASN A 124 5.94 11.17 5.11
C ASN A 124 6.72 10.87 3.83
N GLU A 125 7.17 9.64 3.65
CA GLU A 125 7.79 9.19 2.41
C GLU A 125 6.80 9.22 1.23
N LEU A 126 5.54 8.82 1.45
CA LEU A 126 4.49 9.00 0.45
C LEU A 126 4.30 10.48 0.09
N ALA A 127 4.20 11.37 1.10
CA ALA A 127 4.11 12.82 0.89
C ALA A 127 5.31 13.35 0.11
N ARG A 128 6.52 12.92 0.45
CA ARG A 128 7.77 13.32 -0.20
C ARG A 128 7.80 12.97 -1.69
N VAL A 129 7.36 11.77 -2.06
CA VAL A 129 7.43 11.29 -3.45
C VAL A 129 6.29 11.80 -4.32
N LEU A 130 5.14 12.12 -3.75
CA LEU A 130 4.05 12.77 -4.46
C LEU A 130 4.47 14.18 -4.89
N ARG A 131 4.14 14.56 -6.12
CA ARG A 131 4.28 15.94 -6.58
C ARG A 131 3.16 16.82 -6.01
N PRO A 132 3.27 18.17 -6.04
CA PRO A 132 2.29 19.07 -5.41
C PRO A 132 0.83 18.86 -5.81
N GLU A 133 0.57 18.37 -7.03
CA GLU A 133 -0.78 18.04 -7.52
C GLU A 133 -1.06 16.53 -7.52
N GLY A 134 -0.11 15.73 -7.03
CA GLY A 134 -0.24 14.27 -6.93
C GLY A 134 -1.24 13.88 -5.86
N VAL A 135 -1.94 12.76 -6.08
CA VAL A 135 -2.93 12.22 -5.16
C VAL A 135 -2.63 10.76 -4.85
N GLY A 136 -2.93 10.34 -3.62
CA GLY A 136 -2.75 8.96 -3.18
C GLY A 136 -4.00 8.42 -2.50
N LEU A 137 -4.18 7.10 -2.57
CA LEU A 137 -5.12 6.34 -1.75
C LEU A 137 -4.32 5.54 -0.72
N VAL A 138 -4.58 5.78 0.56
CA VAL A 138 -3.99 5.02 1.68
C VAL A 138 -5.05 4.17 2.33
N SER A 139 -4.74 2.91 2.65
CA SER A 139 -5.66 2.10 3.45
C SER A 139 -4.97 1.23 4.48
N ALA A 140 -5.71 0.95 5.56
CA ALA A 140 -5.29 0.04 6.60
C ALA A 140 -6.48 -0.75 7.17
N TRP A 141 -6.23 -1.95 7.66
CA TRP A 141 -7.24 -2.77 8.29
C TRP A 141 -7.73 -2.13 9.60
N SER A 142 -9.05 -2.15 9.81
CA SER A 142 -9.70 -1.41 10.87
C SER A 142 -10.40 -2.30 11.90
N THR A 143 -10.54 -1.77 13.12
CA THR A 143 -11.43 -2.31 14.17
C THR A 143 -12.90 -2.33 13.75
N ALA A 144 -13.28 -1.58 12.73
CA ALA A 144 -14.63 -1.62 12.14
C ALA A 144 -14.93 -2.91 11.36
N HIS A 145 -13.93 -3.77 11.15
CA HIS A 145 -14.14 -5.08 10.54
C HIS A 145 -14.83 -6.04 11.52
N ASP A 146 -15.86 -6.75 11.08
CA ASP A 146 -16.70 -7.68 11.89
C ASP A 146 -15.92 -8.76 12.66
N ARG A 147 -14.66 -8.98 12.27
CA ARG A 147 -13.76 -9.93 12.96
C ARG A 147 -13.32 -9.44 14.34
N PHE A 148 -13.36 -8.14 14.59
CA PHE A 148 -12.82 -7.53 15.80
C PHE A 148 -13.93 -7.02 16.69
N ASP A 149 -13.85 -7.37 17.97
CA ASP A 149 -14.74 -6.85 19.02
C ASP A 149 -13.95 -5.84 19.88
N ARG A 150 -13.39 -4.81 19.21
CA ARG A 150 -12.59 -3.75 19.82
C ARG A 150 -12.86 -2.42 19.13
N THR A 151 -12.83 -1.33 19.90
CA THR A 151 -12.99 0.04 19.41
C THR A 151 -11.66 0.79 19.31
N GLU A 152 -10.67 0.39 20.11
CA GLU A 152 -9.34 1.00 20.10
C GLU A 152 -8.39 0.20 19.22
N GLY A 153 -7.44 0.88 18.58
CA GLY A 153 -6.40 0.25 17.78
C GLY A 153 -5.50 -0.67 18.62
N PHE A 154 -5.00 -1.74 18.00
CA PHE A 154 -4.19 -2.73 18.70
C PHE A 154 -3.29 -3.51 17.76
N ASP A 155 -2.17 -3.97 18.31
CA ASP A 155 -1.25 -4.88 17.64
C ASP A 155 -1.72 -6.33 17.77
N THR A 156 -1.59 -7.10 16.70
CA THR A 156 -1.95 -8.52 16.68
C THR A 156 -1.09 -9.30 15.69
N THR A 157 -1.23 -10.59 15.74
CA THR A 157 -0.66 -11.52 14.75
C THR A 157 -1.79 -12.27 14.06
N VAL A 158 -1.73 -12.33 12.73
CA VAL A 158 -2.67 -13.08 11.91
C VAL A 158 -1.93 -14.15 11.13
N ASP A 159 -2.31 -15.38 11.35
CA ASP A 159 -1.70 -16.52 10.69
C ASP A 159 -2.11 -16.60 9.22
N TRP A 160 -1.14 -16.90 8.38
CA TRP A 160 -1.34 -17.33 7.00
C TRP A 160 -1.15 -18.84 6.91
N THR A 161 -2.17 -19.56 6.48
CA THR A 161 -2.09 -21.01 6.34
C THR A 161 -1.64 -21.36 4.91
N LEU A 162 -0.50 -22.02 4.80
CA LEU A 162 0.04 -22.54 3.55
C LEU A 162 -0.67 -23.86 3.14
N PRO A 163 -0.63 -24.24 1.86
CA PRO A 163 -0.98 -25.58 1.42
C PRO A 163 -0.20 -26.62 2.24
N GLY A 164 -0.92 -27.55 2.89
CA GLY A 164 -0.28 -28.50 3.81
C GLY A 164 -0.49 -28.19 5.29
N GLY A 165 -1.10 -27.06 5.63
CA GLY A 165 -1.56 -26.74 6.99
C GLY A 165 -0.51 -26.01 7.87
N GLU A 166 0.68 -25.76 7.35
CA GLU A 166 1.67 -24.94 8.04
C GLU A 166 1.20 -23.48 8.14
N THR A 167 1.36 -22.85 9.31
CA THR A 167 1.00 -21.43 9.52
C THR A 167 2.22 -20.54 9.59
N VAL A 168 2.13 -19.36 8.97
CA VAL A 168 3.13 -18.30 9.01
C VAL A 168 2.50 -17.08 9.66
N PRO A 169 2.95 -16.68 10.86
CA PRO A 169 2.39 -15.53 11.56
C PRO A 169 2.79 -14.23 10.87
N ARG A 170 1.85 -13.29 10.74
CA ARG A 170 2.06 -11.96 10.18
C ARG A 170 1.64 -10.91 11.19
N TYR A 171 2.51 -9.94 11.46
CA TYR A 171 2.19 -8.80 12.31
C TYR A 171 1.20 -7.87 11.63
N TYR A 172 0.25 -7.36 12.40
CA TYR A 172 -0.70 -6.31 12.03
C TYR A 172 -0.90 -5.34 13.18
N HIS A 173 -0.96 -4.07 12.85
CA HIS A 173 -1.61 -3.06 13.66
C HIS A 173 -3.03 -2.84 13.12
N ILE A 174 -4.05 -3.14 13.91
CA ILE A 174 -5.45 -2.92 13.54
C ILE A 174 -5.84 -1.53 14.00
N TYR A 175 -6.17 -0.65 13.07
CA TYR A 175 -6.45 0.75 13.35
C TYR A 175 -7.88 0.98 13.87
N ALA A 176 -8.04 1.77 14.93
CA ALA A 176 -9.28 2.51 15.10
C ALA A 176 -9.38 3.61 14.01
N PRO A 177 -10.58 3.92 13.48
CA PRO A 177 -10.70 4.97 12.46
C PRO A 177 -10.09 6.30 12.89
N GLU A 178 -10.33 6.73 14.12
CA GLU A 178 -9.80 7.98 14.68
C GLU A 178 -8.26 7.96 14.83
N GLU A 179 -7.67 6.78 15.11
CA GLU A 179 -6.22 6.62 15.16
C GLU A 179 -5.60 6.72 13.76
N PHE A 180 -6.24 6.13 12.75
CA PHE A 180 -5.80 6.23 11.36
C PHE A 180 -5.80 7.69 10.88
N GLU A 181 -6.85 8.44 11.17
CA GLU A 181 -6.94 9.87 10.87
C GLU A 181 -5.89 10.68 11.65
N ALA A 182 -5.61 10.33 12.91
CA ALA A 182 -4.58 10.99 13.72
C ALA A 182 -3.16 10.74 13.16
N ASP A 183 -2.85 9.52 12.69
CA ASP A 183 -1.57 9.20 12.05
C ASP A 183 -1.41 9.98 10.73
N LEU A 184 -2.46 10.08 9.93
CA LEU A 184 -2.45 10.91 8.72
C LEU A 184 -2.25 12.40 9.04
N ALA A 185 -2.92 12.92 10.07
CA ALA A 185 -2.80 14.33 10.48
C ALA A 185 -1.44 14.67 11.09
N GLU A 186 -0.71 13.69 11.64
CA GLU A 186 0.66 13.87 12.15
C GLU A 186 1.70 13.83 11.01
N SER A 187 1.35 13.27 9.86
CA SER A 187 2.23 13.17 8.70
C SER A 187 2.23 14.46 7.86
N ASP A 188 3.15 14.51 6.88
CA ASP A 188 3.24 15.61 5.89
C ASP A 188 2.15 15.51 4.78
N LEU A 189 1.15 14.67 4.95
CA LEU A 189 0.04 14.50 4.00
C LEU A 189 -1.12 15.43 4.33
N VAL A 190 -1.78 15.92 3.29
CA VAL A 190 -3.07 16.62 3.41
C VAL A 190 -4.17 15.61 3.10
N VAL A 191 -5.04 15.36 4.06
CA VAL A 191 -6.22 14.51 3.89
C VAL A 191 -7.27 15.25 3.09
N VAL A 192 -7.75 14.63 2.02
CA VAL A 192 -8.81 15.18 1.14
C VAL A 192 -10.16 14.58 1.50
N ASP A 193 -10.19 13.27 1.77
CA ASP A 193 -11.40 12.52 2.11
C ASP A 193 -11.03 11.28 2.92
N THR A 194 -11.92 10.81 3.80
CA THR A 194 -11.78 9.57 4.56
C THR A 194 -13.06 8.76 4.51
N GLU A 195 -12.94 7.45 4.46
CA GLU A 195 -14.06 6.52 4.56
C GLU A 195 -13.67 5.22 5.27
N VAL A 196 -14.67 4.54 5.79
CA VAL A 196 -14.54 3.15 6.25
C VAL A 196 -15.36 2.27 5.32
N SER A 197 -14.71 1.34 4.63
CA SER A 197 -15.33 0.42 3.71
C SER A 197 -14.78 -0.99 3.92
N SER A 198 -15.66 -1.99 3.88
CA SER A 198 -15.28 -3.41 3.94
C SER A 198 -14.34 -3.76 5.10
N GLY A 199 -14.47 -3.05 6.24
CA GLY A 199 -13.63 -3.26 7.42
C GLY A 199 -12.22 -2.67 7.32
N ASN A 200 -11.99 -1.75 6.40
CA ASN A 200 -10.74 -0.98 6.27
C ASN A 200 -11.02 0.51 6.37
N CYS A 201 -10.05 1.25 6.92
CA CYS A 201 -9.98 2.70 6.76
C CYS A 201 -9.34 3.02 5.42
N TYR A 202 -9.87 4.02 4.72
CA TYR A 202 -9.33 4.59 3.50
C TYR A 202 -9.18 6.09 3.64
N ALA A 203 -8.17 6.64 3.00
CA ALA A 203 -8.00 8.08 2.88
C ALA A 203 -7.50 8.45 1.48
N VAL A 204 -8.10 9.46 0.87
CA VAL A 204 -7.54 10.16 -0.28
C VAL A 204 -6.66 11.29 0.25
N VAL A 205 -5.42 11.31 -0.17
CA VAL A 205 -4.38 12.22 0.34
C VAL A 205 -3.65 12.96 -0.78
N ARG A 206 -3.00 14.08 -0.42
CA ARG A 206 -2.08 14.84 -1.28
C ARG A 206 -0.83 15.21 -0.50
N ALA A 207 0.26 15.50 -1.21
CA ALA A 207 1.39 16.19 -0.57
C ALA A 207 1.00 17.61 -0.15
N GLU A 208 1.54 18.08 0.97
CA GLU A 208 1.41 19.48 1.35
C GLU A 208 2.08 20.39 0.29
N ARG A 209 1.36 21.43 -0.13
CA ARG A 209 1.94 22.42 -1.05
C ARG A 209 3.02 23.21 -0.32
N ASN A 210 4.28 22.94 -0.63
CA ASN A 210 5.34 23.86 -0.26
C ASN A 210 5.04 25.20 -0.92
N HIS A 211 4.53 26.15 -0.16
CA HIS A 211 4.53 27.56 -0.56
C HIS A 211 5.99 27.97 -0.57
N GLY A 212 6.62 27.85 -1.76
CA GLY A 212 7.97 28.31 -1.99
C GLY A 212 8.05 29.78 -1.60
N GLY A 213 8.92 30.07 -0.61
CA GLY A 213 9.30 31.42 -0.28
C GLY A 213 10.14 32.07 -1.38
#